data_2f929cfa5917a4ba3f5b364107b2dea8
#
_entry.id   2f929cfa5917a4ba3f5b364107b2dea8
#
_cell.length_a   1.000
_cell.length_b   1.000
_cell.length_c   1.000
_cell.angle_alpha   90.00
_cell.angle_beta   90.00
_cell.angle_gamma   90.00
#
_symmetry.space_group_name_H-M   'P 1'
#
loop_
_entity.id
_entity.type
_entity.pdbx_description
1 polymer ?
#
loop_
_entity_poly.entity_id
_entity_poly.type
_entity_poly.pdbx_seq_one_letter_code
_entity_poly.pdbx_strand_id
1 'polypeptide(L)'
;MLVTQIKLGVYHFNDHLPYIKEMSLYLQVAPETIRYAYNKLKDNHYISLSKNTGAKIIIEYSQDEIQNHIQEFFITRKDALIDLSQSMQPLFSHIQWLSLKNASEESLNELEQLITKREIFVSYRAIHIFLKLFSFLKNDILIRLIWWIYIFYQIPFFSVYKEISILEKNGYLLLEIV
;
A
#
# COMPACT_ATOMS: atom_id res chain seq x y z
N MET A 1 10.09 -0.27 -1.42
CA MET A 1 8.67 -0.69 -1.36
C MET A 1 8.44 -2.04 -2.03
N LEU A 2 8.40 -2.17 -3.37
CA LEU A 2 8.06 -3.44 -4.05
C LEU A 2 9.01 -4.60 -3.69
N VAL A 3 10.33 -4.37 -3.62
CA VAL A 3 11.30 -5.40 -3.17
C VAL A 3 10.95 -5.93 -1.77
N THR A 4 10.60 -5.02 -0.85
CA THR A 4 10.20 -5.41 0.51
C THR A 4 8.94 -6.26 0.49
N GLN A 5 7.95 -5.90 -0.31
CA GLN A 5 6.71 -6.68 -0.46
C GLN A 5 6.95 -8.08 -1.02
N ILE A 6 7.85 -8.20 -2.00
CA ILE A 6 8.24 -9.51 -2.55
C ILE A 6 8.95 -10.35 -1.48
N LYS A 7 9.93 -9.78 -0.77
CA LYS A 7 10.65 -10.46 0.30
C LYS A 7 9.76 -10.94 1.45
N LEU A 8 8.70 -10.19 1.74
CA LEU A 8 7.76 -10.51 2.82
C LEU A 8 6.58 -11.38 2.36
N GLY A 9 6.63 -11.89 1.13
CA GLY A 9 5.61 -12.79 0.61
C GLY A 9 4.25 -12.12 0.33
N VAL A 10 4.21 -10.79 0.15
CA VAL A 10 3.00 -10.12 -0.37
C VAL A 10 2.78 -10.48 -1.84
N TYR A 11 3.87 -10.61 -2.58
CA TYR A 11 3.89 -11.18 -3.93
C TYR A 11 4.73 -12.45 -3.94
N HIS A 12 4.21 -13.46 -4.63
CA HIS A 12 4.84 -14.76 -4.77
C HIS A 12 5.42 -14.95 -6.18
N PHE A 13 6.23 -15.99 -6.34
CA PHE A 13 6.69 -16.41 -7.65
C PHE A 13 5.52 -16.61 -8.62
N ASN A 14 5.66 -16.13 -9.83
CA ASN A 14 4.66 -16.10 -10.89
C ASN A 14 3.51 -15.11 -10.73
N ASP A 15 3.39 -14.38 -9.63
CA ASP A 15 2.40 -13.30 -9.49
C ASP A 15 2.69 -12.16 -10.47
N HIS A 16 1.62 -11.49 -10.87
CA HIS A 16 1.70 -10.29 -11.69
C HIS A 16 1.58 -9.03 -10.84
N LEU A 17 2.49 -8.08 -11.06
CA LEU A 17 2.30 -6.72 -10.54
C LEU A 17 1.20 -6.01 -11.35
N PRO A 18 0.48 -5.07 -10.74
CA PRO A 18 -0.48 -4.22 -11.44
C PRO A 18 0.16 -3.55 -12.67
N TYR A 19 -0.63 -3.28 -13.69
CA TYR A 19 -0.14 -2.52 -14.84
C TYR A 19 0.33 -1.13 -14.41
N ILE A 20 1.28 -0.56 -15.16
CA ILE A 20 1.87 0.77 -14.87
C ILE A 20 0.79 1.81 -14.60
N LYS A 21 -0.28 1.83 -15.42
CA LYS A 21 -1.39 2.77 -15.26
C LYS A 21 -2.16 2.56 -13.96
N GLU A 22 -2.44 1.32 -13.59
CA GLU A 22 -3.14 0.95 -12.35
C GLU A 22 -2.30 1.31 -11.13
N MET A 23 -1.02 0.91 -11.12
CA MET A 23 -0.10 1.23 -10.04
C MET A 23 0.09 2.74 -9.88
N SER A 24 0.14 3.48 -10.98
CA SER A 24 0.20 4.95 -11.01
C SER A 24 -1.02 5.57 -10.33
N LEU A 25 -2.21 5.04 -10.61
CA LEU A 25 -3.45 5.48 -9.96
C LEU A 25 -3.48 5.14 -8.47
N TYR A 26 -3.12 3.90 -8.10
CA TYR A 26 -3.12 3.47 -6.71
C TYR A 26 -2.16 4.28 -5.84
N LEU A 27 -0.98 4.58 -6.37
CA LEU A 27 0.06 5.30 -5.64
C LEU A 27 0.03 6.82 -5.87
N GLN A 28 -0.86 7.32 -6.74
CA GLN A 28 -0.97 8.74 -7.11
C GLN A 28 0.39 9.34 -7.53
N VAL A 29 1.16 8.59 -8.31
CA VAL A 29 2.45 9.02 -8.88
C VAL A 29 2.41 8.96 -10.39
N ALA A 30 3.31 9.68 -11.06
CA ALA A 30 3.39 9.66 -12.52
C ALA A 30 3.68 8.23 -13.05
N PRO A 31 3.09 7.81 -14.18
CA PRO A 31 3.35 6.51 -14.80
C PRO A 31 4.84 6.25 -15.06
N GLU A 32 5.60 7.30 -15.37
CA GLU A 32 7.04 7.21 -15.58
C GLU A 32 7.80 6.79 -14.31
N THR A 33 7.34 7.21 -13.13
CA THR A 33 7.90 6.78 -11.85
C THR A 33 7.73 5.26 -11.66
N ILE A 34 6.56 4.74 -12.02
CA ILE A 34 6.29 3.29 -11.96
C ILE A 34 7.14 2.54 -13.00
N ARG A 35 7.23 3.09 -14.23
CA ARG A 35 8.06 2.48 -15.28
C ARG A 35 9.52 2.39 -14.87
N TYR A 36 10.06 3.46 -14.28
CA TYR A 36 11.41 3.47 -13.74
C TYR A 36 11.59 2.40 -12.62
N ALA A 37 10.64 2.32 -11.69
CA ALA A 37 10.68 1.34 -10.63
C ALA A 37 10.63 -0.11 -11.15
N TYR A 38 9.79 -0.40 -12.15
CA TYR A 38 9.71 -1.72 -12.76
C TYR A 38 10.97 -2.09 -13.54
N ASN A 39 11.57 -1.15 -14.26
CA ASN A 39 12.85 -1.38 -14.91
C ASN A 39 13.93 -1.72 -13.88
N LYS A 40 13.99 -0.99 -12.77
CA LYS A 40 14.92 -1.26 -11.67
C LYS A 40 14.70 -2.65 -11.04
N LEU A 41 13.45 -3.09 -10.89
CA LEU A 41 13.13 -4.44 -10.42
C LEU A 41 13.57 -5.50 -11.43
N LYS A 42 13.39 -5.26 -12.73
CA LYS A 42 13.86 -6.14 -13.80
C LYS A 42 15.37 -6.25 -13.81
N ASP A 43 16.08 -5.12 -13.73
CA ASP A 43 17.56 -5.09 -13.75
C ASP A 43 18.15 -5.82 -12.53
N ASN A 44 17.42 -5.85 -11.41
CA ASN A 44 17.80 -6.62 -10.22
C ASN A 44 17.17 -8.01 -10.17
N HIS A 45 16.65 -8.54 -11.29
CA HIS A 45 16.11 -9.89 -11.43
C HIS A 45 14.94 -10.25 -10.49
N TYR A 46 14.17 -9.28 -10.02
CA TYR A 46 12.94 -9.55 -9.26
C TYR A 46 11.77 -9.86 -10.16
N ILE A 47 11.72 -9.24 -11.34
CA ILE A 47 10.61 -9.39 -12.29
C ILE A 47 11.11 -9.58 -13.72
N SER A 48 10.26 -10.17 -14.54
CA SER A 48 10.34 -10.10 -16.00
C SER A 48 9.31 -9.08 -16.52
N LEU A 49 9.65 -8.36 -17.59
CA LEU A 49 8.74 -7.46 -18.28
C LEU A 49 8.42 -8.01 -19.67
N SER A 50 7.15 -8.12 -19.98
CA SER A 50 6.66 -8.51 -21.30
C SER A 50 5.59 -7.53 -21.79
N LYS A 51 5.54 -7.28 -23.09
CA LYS A 51 4.51 -6.43 -23.72
C LYS A 51 3.10 -6.97 -23.52
N ASN A 52 2.96 -8.30 -23.50
CA ASN A 52 1.66 -8.96 -23.48
C ASN A 52 1.19 -9.32 -22.07
N THR A 53 2.12 -9.67 -21.18
CA THR A 53 1.79 -10.17 -19.83
C THR A 53 2.14 -9.20 -18.71
N GLY A 54 2.72 -8.05 -19.03
CA GLY A 54 3.08 -7.04 -18.03
C GLY A 54 4.32 -7.42 -17.22
N ALA A 55 4.33 -7.08 -15.94
CA ALA A 55 5.39 -7.34 -14.99
C ALA A 55 5.07 -8.58 -14.16
N LYS A 56 5.92 -9.61 -14.24
CA LYS A 56 5.75 -10.89 -13.57
C LYS A 56 6.91 -11.16 -12.61
N ILE A 57 6.62 -11.59 -11.39
CA ILE A 57 7.62 -11.96 -10.38
C ILE A 57 8.35 -13.22 -10.83
N ILE A 58 9.68 -13.18 -10.84
CA ILE A 58 10.54 -14.31 -11.26
C ILE A 58 11.46 -14.80 -10.15
N ILE A 59 11.48 -14.12 -9.01
CA ILE A 59 12.21 -14.58 -7.83
C ILE A 59 11.27 -15.42 -6.96
N GLU A 60 11.80 -16.51 -6.42
CA GLU A 60 11.09 -17.38 -5.49
C GLU A 60 11.79 -17.39 -4.14
N TYR A 61 11.02 -17.20 -3.08
CA TYR A 61 11.49 -17.36 -1.70
C TYR A 61 10.74 -18.51 -1.05
N SER A 62 11.47 -19.38 -0.36
CA SER A 62 10.88 -20.40 0.50
C SER A 62 10.13 -19.77 1.67
N GLN A 63 9.23 -20.52 2.30
CA GLN A 63 8.51 -20.04 3.49
C GLN A 63 9.46 -19.65 4.62
N ASP A 64 10.55 -20.37 4.80
CA ASP A 64 11.55 -20.08 5.82
C ASP A 64 12.30 -18.78 5.53
N GLU A 65 12.66 -18.51 4.27
CA GLU A 65 13.27 -17.24 3.86
C GLU A 65 12.31 -16.06 4.08
N ILE A 66 11.03 -16.23 3.73
CA ILE A 66 10.00 -15.22 3.98
C ILE A 66 9.87 -14.95 5.48
N GLN A 67 9.80 -15.97 6.33
CA GLN A 67 9.73 -15.82 7.78
C GLN A 67 10.97 -15.12 8.35
N ASN A 68 12.17 -15.45 7.87
CA ASN A 68 13.40 -14.79 8.26
C ASN A 68 13.38 -13.30 7.86
N HIS A 69 12.94 -12.97 6.66
CA HIS A 69 12.79 -11.58 6.22
C HIS A 69 11.75 -10.80 7.05
N ILE A 70 10.65 -11.44 7.44
CA ILE A 70 9.65 -10.85 8.33
C ILE A 70 10.27 -10.55 9.70
N GLN A 71 10.95 -11.52 10.30
CA GLN A 71 11.59 -11.34 11.60
C GLN A 71 12.66 -10.24 11.57
N GLU A 72 13.58 -10.29 10.60
CA GLU A 72 14.60 -9.26 10.42
C GLU A 72 14.00 -7.87 10.27
N PHE A 73 12.94 -7.75 9.47
CA PHE A 73 12.26 -6.49 9.28
C PHE A 73 11.68 -5.94 10.58
N PHE A 74 10.97 -6.76 11.37
CA PHE A 74 10.37 -6.33 12.63
C PHE A 74 11.43 -6.03 13.69
N ILE A 75 12.50 -6.82 13.78
CA ILE A 75 13.60 -6.59 14.73
C ILE A 75 14.28 -5.26 14.43
N THR A 76 14.62 -5.00 13.17
CA THR A 76 15.36 -3.78 12.76
C THR A 76 14.53 -2.50 12.85
N ARG A 77 13.20 -2.60 12.89
CA ARG A 77 12.29 -1.45 12.88
C ARG A 77 11.33 -1.38 14.06
N LYS A 78 11.57 -2.21 15.08
CA LYS A 78 10.67 -2.33 16.24
C LYS A 78 10.31 -0.98 16.86
N ASP A 79 11.32 -0.18 17.21
CA ASP A 79 11.10 1.10 17.87
C ASP A 79 10.36 2.09 16.96
N ALA A 80 10.78 2.17 15.71
CA ALA A 80 10.10 3.01 14.71
C ALA A 80 8.64 2.61 14.48
N LEU A 81 8.32 1.32 14.52
CA LEU A 81 6.94 0.82 14.39
C LEU A 81 6.10 1.14 15.63
N ILE A 82 6.69 1.07 16.83
CA ILE A 82 6.03 1.49 18.08
C ILE A 82 5.73 2.98 18.04
N ASP A 83 6.74 3.81 17.71
CA ASP A 83 6.58 5.26 17.61
C ASP A 83 5.51 5.64 16.58
N LEU A 84 5.50 4.96 15.42
CA LEU A 84 4.47 5.16 14.41
C LEU A 84 3.08 4.84 14.94
N SER A 85 2.91 3.66 15.55
CA SER A 85 1.64 3.19 16.10
C SER A 85 1.06 4.20 17.11
N GLN A 86 1.92 4.73 17.99
CA GLN A 86 1.53 5.74 18.98
C GLN A 86 1.21 7.10 18.36
N SER A 87 1.85 7.43 17.23
CA SER A 87 1.68 8.71 16.55
C SER A 87 0.50 8.73 15.56
N MET A 88 0.07 7.58 15.05
CA MET A 88 -0.94 7.48 14.00
C MET A 88 -2.28 8.07 14.42
N GLN A 89 -2.78 7.67 15.57
CA GLN A 89 -4.09 8.12 16.03
C GLN A 89 -4.14 9.65 16.28
N PRO A 90 -3.25 10.27 17.06
CA PRO A 90 -3.31 11.72 17.30
C PRO A 90 -3.03 12.54 16.04
N LEU A 91 -2.19 12.06 15.12
CA LEU A 91 -1.87 12.81 13.90
C LEU A 91 -2.98 12.72 12.85
N PHE A 92 -3.56 11.54 12.67
CA PHE A 92 -4.43 11.30 11.50
C PHE A 92 -5.91 11.43 11.78
N SER A 93 -6.41 11.23 13.00
CA SER A 93 -7.84 11.33 13.30
C SER A 93 -8.42 12.71 12.94
N HIS A 94 -7.76 13.76 13.38
CA HIS A 94 -8.20 15.12 13.09
C HIS A 94 -8.05 15.50 11.62
N ILE A 95 -6.97 15.04 10.98
CA ILE A 95 -6.69 15.26 9.56
C ILE A 95 -7.73 14.55 8.69
N GLN A 96 -8.09 13.31 9.02
CA GLN A 96 -9.14 12.56 8.33
C GLN A 96 -10.49 13.26 8.42
N TRP A 97 -10.85 13.72 9.62
CA TRP A 97 -12.08 14.47 9.82
C TRP A 97 -12.11 15.77 9.00
N LEU A 98 -11.02 16.56 9.01
CA LEU A 98 -10.89 17.76 8.20
C LEU A 98 -10.98 17.45 6.70
N SER A 99 -10.37 16.35 6.25
CA SER A 99 -10.42 15.93 4.87
C SER A 99 -11.84 15.64 4.41
N LEU A 100 -12.59 14.86 5.20
CA LEU A 100 -13.99 14.55 4.92
C LEU A 100 -14.88 15.78 4.97
N LYS A 101 -14.68 16.65 5.96
CA LYS A 101 -15.44 17.90 6.09
C LYS A 101 -15.27 18.84 4.90
N ASN A 102 -14.07 18.87 4.30
CA ASN A 102 -13.76 19.74 3.17
C ASN A 102 -13.95 19.06 1.80
N ALA A 103 -14.33 17.78 1.78
CA ALA A 103 -14.56 17.06 0.55
C ALA A 103 -15.83 17.54 -0.15
N SER A 104 -15.79 17.63 -1.48
CA SER A 104 -16.98 17.84 -2.29
C SER A 104 -17.80 16.54 -2.34
N GLU A 105 -19.09 16.66 -2.66
CA GLU A 105 -19.97 15.50 -2.86
C GLU A 105 -19.42 14.55 -3.93
N GLU A 106 -18.87 15.07 -5.02
CA GLU A 106 -18.21 14.30 -6.06
C GLU A 106 -17.01 13.51 -5.49
N SER A 107 -16.18 14.15 -4.66
CA SER A 107 -15.02 13.52 -4.01
C SER A 107 -15.44 12.42 -3.04
N LEU A 108 -16.54 12.62 -2.30
CA LEU A 108 -17.10 11.58 -1.42
C LEU A 108 -17.64 10.40 -2.22
N ASN A 109 -18.33 10.64 -3.33
CA ASN A 109 -18.81 9.59 -4.21
C ASN A 109 -17.66 8.78 -4.83
N GLU A 110 -16.57 9.45 -5.23
CA GLU A 110 -15.37 8.75 -5.70
C GLU A 110 -14.73 7.88 -4.61
N LEU A 111 -14.68 8.38 -3.37
CA LEU A 111 -14.16 7.62 -2.23
C LEU A 111 -15.04 6.40 -1.94
N GLU A 112 -16.36 6.56 -1.95
CA GLU A 112 -17.31 5.46 -1.77
C GLU A 112 -17.14 4.38 -2.85
N GLN A 113 -16.98 4.77 -4.10
CA GLN A 113 -16.69 3.84 -5.19
C GLN A 113 -15.39 3.06 -4.97
N LEU A 114 -14.34 3.70 -4.45
CA LEU A 114 -13.08 3.03 -4.10
C LEU A 114 -13.25 2.02 -2.96
N ILE A 115 -14.07 2.36 -1.97
CA ILE A 115 -14.34 1.47 -0.81
C ILE A 115 -15.15 0.26 -1.26
N THR A 116 -16.16 0.45 -2.10
CA THR A 116 -17.09 -0.61 -2.53
C THR A 116 -16.52 -1.50 -3.62
N LYS A 117 -15.55 -1.00 -4.40
CA LYS A 117 -14.95 -1.73 -5.51
C LYS A 117 -14.10 -2.90 -5.00
N ARG A 118 -14.49 -4.12 -5.38
CA ARG A 118 -13.71 -5.33 -5.09
C ARG A 118 -12.56 -5.43 -6.08
N GLU A 119 -11.36 -5.06 -5.64
CA GLU A 119 -10.15 -5.17 -6.43
C GLU A 119 -9.30 -6.37 -5.99
N ILE A 120 -8.53 -6.92 -6.93
CA ILE A 120 -7.63 -8.05 -6.69
C ILE A 120 -6.52 -7.65 -5.68
N PHE A 121 -6.11 -6.38 -5.70
CA PHE A 121 -5.02 -5.86 -4.87
C PHE A 121 -5.55 -5.02 -3.70
N VAL A 122 -6.10 -5.68 -2.69
CA VAL A 122 -6.68 -5.03 -1.49
C VAL A 122 -5.71 -4.04 -0.82
N SER A 123 -4.41 -4.40 -0.74
CA SER A 123 -3.38 -3.56 -0.16
C SER A 123 -3.22 -2.21 -0.89
N TYR A 124 -3.28 -2.21 -2.22
CA TYR A 124 -3.18 -0.99 -3.00
C TYR A 124 -4.46 -0.16 -2.94
N ARG A 125 -5.61 -0.80 -2.88
CA ARG A 125 -6.89 -0.12 -2.67
C ARG A 125 -6.88 0.69 -1.39
N ALA A 126 -6.44 0.10 -0.29
CA ALA A 126 -6.35 0.77 0.99
C ALA A 126 -5.44 2.02 0.95
N ILE A 127 -4.28 1.91 0.31
CA ILE A 127 -3.39 3.06 0.11
C ILE A 127 -4.04 4.12 -0.75
N HIS A 128 -4.68 3.72 -1.84
CA HIS A 128 -5.35 4.64 -2.74
C HIS A 128 -6.47 5.40 -2.02
N ILE A 129 -7.29 4.71 -1.21
CA ILE A 129 -8.31 5.33 -0.35
C ILE A 129 -7.66 6.35 0.58
N PHE A 130 -6.58 5.96 1.27
CA PHE A 130 -5.89 6.82 2.22
C PHE A 130 -5.31 8.07 1.55
N LEU A 131 -4.57 7.91 0.45
CA LEU A 131 -4.00 9.04 -0.29
C LEU A 131 -5.09 9.94 -0.90
N LYS A 132 -6.16 9.33 -1.43
CA LYS A 132 -7.30 10.08 -1.96
C LYS A 132 -7.97 10.92 -0.88
N LEU A 133 -8.21 10.35 0.30
CA LEU A 133 -8.78 11.06 1.44
C LEU A 133 -7.96 12.31 1.78
N PHE A 134 -6.64 12.19 1.87
CA PHE A 134 -5.78 13.32 2.19
C PHE A 134 -5.66 14.35 1.05
N SER A 135 -5.85 13.94 -0.20
CA SER A 135 -5.83 14.86 -1.34
C SER A 135 -6.95 15.92 -1.27
N PHE A 136 -8.04 15.64 -0.55
CA PHE A 136 -9.16 16.57 -0.37
C PHE A 136 -8.77 17.84 0.40
N LEU A 137 -7.71 17.78 1.20
CA LEU A 137 -7.20 18.94 1.93
C LEU A 137 -6.51 19.98 1.05
N LYS A 138 -6.15 19.61 -0.19
CA LYS A 138 -5.38 20.46 -1.12
C LYS A 138 -4.11 21.05 -0.47
N ASN A 139 -3.52 20.31 0.47
CA ASN A 139 -2.32 20.69 1.20
C ASN A 139 -1.15 19.81 0.79
N ASP A 140 -0.32 20.33 -0.13
CA ASP A 140 0.80 19.59 -0.71
C ASP A 140 1.84 19.13 0.32
N ILE A 141 2.05 19.93 1.36
CA ILE A 141 3.02 19.60 2.43
C ILE A 141 2.52 18.37 3.19
N LEU A 142 1.24 18.37 3.56
CA LEU A 142 0.62 17.27 4.27
C LEU A 142 0.60 15.99 3.44
N ILE A 143 0.23 16.09 2.16
CA ILE A 143 0.26 14.95 1.24
C ILE A 143 1.67 14.37 1.11
N ARG A 144 2.69 15.22 1.01
CA ARG A 144 4.09 14.79 0.95
C ARG A 144 4.55 14.14 2.26
N LEU A 145 4.13 14.68 3.41
CA LEU A 145 4.43 14.10 4.72
C LEU A 145 3.83 12.70 4.85
N ILE A 146 2.58 12.54 4.46
CA ILE A 146 1.87 11.25 4.47
C ILE A 146 2.56 10.25 3.51
N TRP A 147 2.93 10.69 2.32
CA TRP A 147 3.73 9.90 1.40
C TRP A 147 5.06 9.45 2.02
N TRP A 148 5.74 10.35 2.73
CA TRP A 148 7.00 10.06 3.40
C TRP A 148 6.83 8.99 4.47
N ILE A 149 5.83 9.15 5.32
CA ILE A 149 5.46 8.16 6.34
C ILE A 149 5.12 6.82 5.69
N TYR A 150 4.30 6.84 4.63
CA TYR A 150 3.94 5.65 3.88
C TYR A 150 5.16 4.92 3.27
N ILE A 151 6.09 5.65 2.63
CA ILE A 151 7.31 5.08 2.05
C ILE A 151 8.20 4.49 3.14
N PHE A 152 8.31 5.15 4.27
CA PHE A 152 9.17 4.72 5.37
C PHE A 152 8.62 3.51 6.11
N TYR A 153 7.31 3.44 6.28
CA TYR A 153 6.62 2.40 7.08
C TYR A 153 5.82 1.39 6.26
N GLN A 154 6.24 1.08 5.08
CA GLN A 154 5.59 0.28 4.04
C GLN A 154 4.75 -0.92 4.50
N ILE A 155 5.06 -1.51 5.65
CA ILE A 155 4.55 -2.82 6.05
C ILE A 155 3.37 -2.80 7.01
N PRO A 156 3.27 -1.90 8.00
CA PRO A 156 2.12 -1.93 8.88
C PRO A 156 0.80 -1.86 8.14
N PHE A 157 0.75 -1.10 7.05
CA PHE A 157 -0.45 -1.02 6.23
C PHE A 157 -0.75 -2.31 5.47
N PHE A 158 0.26 -3.04 5.00
CA PHE A 158 0.06 -4.26 4.22
C PHE A 158 -0.24 -5.49 5.08
N SER A 159 0.47 -5.67 6.19
CA SER A 159 0.22 -6.79 7.09
C SER A 159 -1.12 -6.65 7.79
N VAL A 160 -1.46 -5.46 8.26
CA VAL A 160 -2.77 -5.17 8.85
C VAL A 160 -3.89 -5.42 7.84
N TYR A 161 -3.75 -4.98 6.59
CA TYR A 161 -4.78 -5.23 5.57
C TYR A 161 -4.85 -6.68 5.09
N LYS A 162 -3.76 -7.44 5.12
CA LYS A 162 -3.80 -8.87 4.85
C LYS A 162 -4.55 -9.61 5.96
N GLU A 163 -4.31 -9.27 7.21
CA GLU A 163 -5.05 -9.81 8.36
C GLU A 163 -6.53 -9.38 8.34
N ILE A 164 -6.83 -8.13 8.02
CA ILE A 164 -8.20 -7.64 7.84
C ILE A 164 -8.90 -8.40 6.71
N SER A 165 -8.24 -8.65 5.58
CA SER A 165 -8.84 -9.42 4.48
C SER A 165 -9.10 -10.89 4.87
N ILE A 166 -8.31 -11.46 5.77
CA ILE A 166 -8.54 -12.78 6.35
C ILE A 166 -9.69 -12.73 7.35
N LEU A 167 -9.79 -11.67 8.16
CA LEU A 167 -10.89 -11.44 9.09
C LEU A 167 -12.21 -11.18 8.36
N GLU A 168 -12.20 -10.41 7.25
CA GLU A 168 -13.38 -10.23 6.40
C GLU A 168 -13.87 -11.56 5.81
N LYS A 169 -12.95 -12.41 5.33
CA LYS A 169 -13.30 -13.75 4.85
C LYS A 169 -13.88 -14.67 5.94
N ASN A 170 -13.52 -14.42 7.19
CA ASN A 170 -13.99 -15.16 8.36
C ASN A 170 -15.22 -14.50 9.03
N GLY A 171 -15.81 -13.47 8.46
CA GLY A 171 -17.04 -12.83 8.94
C GLY A 171 -16.87 -11.89 10.14
N TYR A 172 -15.64 -11.47 10.46
CA TYR A 172 -15.38 -10.45 11.46
C TYR A 172 -15.37 -9.06 10.84
N LEU A 173 -16.21 -8.17 11.35
CA LEU A 173 -16.50 -6.86 10.78
C LEU A 173 -15.38 -5.84 11.00
N LEU A 174 -15.11 -5.08 9.95
CA LEU A 174 -14.17 -3.92 9.87
C LEU A 174 -14.61 -2.67 10.68
N LEU A 175 -15.55 -2.77 11.60
CA LEU A 175 -16.20 -1.60 12.22
C LEU A 175 -15.51 -1.04 13.48
N GLU A 176 -14.36 -1.60 13.91
CA GLU A 176 -13.68 -1.13 15.12
C GLU A 176 -12.33 -0.41 14.89
N ILE A 177 -11.98 -0.08 13.63
CA ILE A 177 -10.72 0.63 13.33
C ILE A 177 -11.01 1.93 12.54
N VAL A 178 -12.08 2.66 12.92
CA VAL A 178 -12.29 4.04 12.48
C VAL A 178 -12.40 4.94 13.68
#